data_b70c7238f125ae182245fc1ad4586026
#
_entry.id   b70c7238f125ae182245fc1ad4586026
#
_cell.length_a   1.000
_cell.length_b   1.000
_cell.length_c   1.000
_cell.angle_alpha   90.00
_cell.angle_beta   90.00
_cell.angle_gamma   90.00
#
_symmetry.space_group_name_H-M   'P 1'
#
loop_
_entity.id
_entity.type
_entity.pdbx_description
1 polymer ?
#
loop_
_entity_poly.entity_id
_entity_poly.type
_entity_poly.pdbx_seq_one_letter_code
_entity_poly.pdbx_strand_id
1 'polypeptide(L)'
;MTDTVSTPATTESVEEFALRARAWLAQNMPPIDPNDPPFSVRAETESWERAKELQKRLYEGGFAGICFPREYGGLGLDYAYQKAFNDECRNYEMPLILNTPSFTICGATILDMGSVEQKRERISAAIRGDEVLCQLLSEPSGGSDLAGVITRAELRGDTWIINGAKTWSTSAFAADYGLMLARTDWTVPKHEGLTMFLVPLNAPGITMRRITEVNGNEEFCEEFFDNLELPAGAVVGQVNDGWTVASRQLHHERRAVGGGSEFASGTGAENANEMPPDHIGLAEATGQGDDARVQDLAGRALVRRIVKKQLIDHVGAAIGNGSLPPNAGTLIRLFHAETTELEVDTALAIAGTAGVVDQGSGDAPELSGLMEIGVRYLSRQTGSLGGGSSEMARNVIGERILGFPREFAADRGVPFNQVKRNKS
;
A
#
# COMPACT_ATOMS: atom_id res chain seq x y z
N MET A 1 53.69 -7.31 4.97
CA MET A 1 52.25 -7.00 5.04
C MET A 1 51.64 -7.64 3.84
N THR A 2 51.04 -8.80 4.02
CA THR A 2 50.41 -9.59 2.97
C THR A 2 48.93 -9.19 2.93
N ASP A 3 48.58 -8.51 1.84
CA ASP A 3 47.18 -8.23 1.51
C ASP A 3 46.45 -9.53 1.27
N THR A 4 45.60 -9.93 2.19
CA THR A 4 44.63 -10.99 1.98
C THR A 4 43.53 -10.44 1.10
N VAL A 5 43.62 -10.71 -0.19
CA VAL A 5 42.54 -10.55 -1.15
C VAL A 5 41.42 -11.49 -0.69
N SER A 6 40.35 -10.93 -0.11
CA SER A 6 39.16 -11.69 0.18
C SER A 6 38.53 -12.15 -1.15
N THR A 7 38.56 -13.43 -1.41
CA THR A 7 37.81 -14.09 -2.49
C THR A 7 36.34 -13.69 -2.35
N PRO A 8 35.67 -13.15 -3.41
CA PRO A 8 34.24 -12.88 -3.32
C PRO A 8 33.53 -14.22 -3.06
N ALA A 9 32.70 -14.25 -2.03
CA ALA A 9 31.83 -15.40 -1.77
C ALA A 9 31.04 -15.65 -3.06
N THR A 10 31.13 -16.85 -3.61
CA THR A 10 30.34 -17.30 -4.77
C THR A 10 28.88 -17.05 -4.46
N THR A 11 28.27 -16.10 -5.16
CA THR A 11 26.87 -15.78 -4.99
C THR A 11 26.08 -16.98 -5.47
N GLU A 12 25.25 -17.57 -4.58
CA GLU A 12 24.29 -18.63 -4.90
C GLU A 12 23.49 -18.22 -6.16
N SER A 13 23.25 -19.13 -7.09
CA SER A 13 22.42 -18.82 -8.27
C SER A 13 20.94 -18.67 -7.90
N VAL A 14 20.14 -18.07 -8.77
CA VAL A 14 18.70 -17.91 -8.55
C VAL A 14 18.01 -19.26 -8.39
N GLU A 15 18.44 -20.27 -9.17
CA GLU A 15 17.91 -21.63 -9.08
C GLU A 15 18.29 -22.32 -7.77
N GLU A 16 19.53 -22.18 -7.31
CA GLU A 16 19.98 -22.73 -6.00
C GLU A 16 19.23 -22.06 -4.85
N PHE A 17 19.04 -20.73 -4.92
CA PHE A 17 18.26 -19.97 -3.97
C PHE A 17 16.79 -20.45 -3.91
N ALA A 18 16.15 -20.67 -5.06
CA ALA A 18 14.78 -21.18 -5.16
C ALA A 18 14.66 -22.57 -4.52
N LEU A 19 15.61 -23.48 -4.80
CA LEU A 19 15.62 -24.81 -4.19
C LEU A 19 15.79 -24.75 -2.67
N ARG A 20 16.66 -23.87 -2.18
CA ARG A 20 16.86 -23.65 -0.74
C ARG A 20 15.60 -23.06 -0.10
N ALA A 21 14.96 -22.09 -0.76
CA ALA A 21 13.71 -21.49 -0.31
C ALA A 21 12.59 -22.54 -0.22
N ARG A 22 12.40 -23.36 -1.25
CA ARG A 22 11.40 -24.46 -1.27
C ARG A 22 11.61 -25.44 -0.11
N ALA A 23 12.85 -25.89 0.11
CA ALA A 23 13.16 -26.83 1.16
C ALA A 23 12.92 -26.24 2.56
N TRP A 24 13.28 -24.96 2.73
CA TRP A 24 13.11 -24.28 4.02
C TRP A 24 11.62 -23.97 4.30
N LEU A 25 10.86 -23.45 3.32
CA LEU A 25 9.44 -23.15 3.44
C LEU A 25 8.64 -24.37 3.86
N ALA A 26 8.90 -25.53 3.24
CA ALA A 26 8.22 -26.79 3.55
C ALA A 26 8.43 -27.27 5.02
N GLN A 27 9.48 -26.83 5.68
CA GLN A 27 9.81 -27.23 7.04
C GLN A 27 9.44 -26.17 8.09
N ASN A 28 9.35 -24.91 7.72
CA ASN A 28 9.31 -23.80 8.68
C ASN A 28 8.08 -22.90 8.56
N MET A 29 7.40 -22.90 7.39
CA MET A 29 6.22 -22.06 7.20
C MET A 29 4.95 -22.91 7.14
N PRO A 30 3.85 -22.47 7.77
CA PRO A 30 2.57 -23.18 7.71
C PRO A 30 2.06 -23.26 6.26
N PRO A 31 1.65 -24.43 5.76
CA PRO A 31 0.99 -24.52 4.48
C PRO A 31 -0.40 -23.86 4.56
N ILE A 32 -0.83 -23.26 3.47
CA ILE A 32 -2.20 -22.75 3.32
C ILE A 32 -3.13 -23.93 3.04
N ASP A 33 -4.20 -24.07 3.84
CA ASP A 33 -5.32 -24.92 3.47
C ASP A 33 -6.17 -24.18 2.42
N PRO A 34 -6.32 -24.72 1.21
CA PRO A 34 -7.16 -24.08 0.18
C PRO A 34 -8.65 -23.95 0.58
N ASN A 35 -9.12 -24.79 1.52
CA ASN A 35 -10.51 -24.78 2.00
C ASN A 35 -10.69 -23.83 3.19
N ASP A 36 -9.59 -23.45 3.86
CA ASP A 36 -9.58 -22.52 5.00
C ASP A 36 -8.30 -21.66 4.92
N PRO A 37 -8.22 -20.77 3.92
CA PRO A 37 -7.04 -19.92 3.77
C PRO A 37 -6.92 -18.96 4.96
N PRO A 38 -5.71 -18.78 5.52
CA PRO A 38 -5.50 -17.87 6.63
C PRO A 38 -5.89 -16.46 6.20
N PHE A 39 -6.85 -15.88 6.89
CA PHE A 39 -7.35 -14.55 6.60
C PHE A 39 -6.69 -13.53 7.56
N SER A 40 -5.83 -12.70 7.01
CA SER A 40 -5.23 -11.59 7.75
C SER A 40 -6.13 -10.36 7.67
N VAL A 41 -6.79 -10.03 8.77
CA VAL A 41 -7.64 -8.83 8.88
C VAL A 41 -6.79 -7.68 9.39
N ARG A 42 -6.59 -6.65 8.55
CA ARG A 42 -5.79 -5.47 8.91
C ARG A 42 -6.30 -4.72 10.13
N ALA A 43 -7.60 -4.82 10.44
CA ALA A 43 -8.21 -4.24 11.61
C ALA A 43 -7.93 -5.00 12.91
N GLU A 44 -7.40 -6.22 12.86
CA GLU A 44 -7.17 -7.08 14.03
C GLU A 44 -5.72 -7.04 14.48
N THR A 45 -5.52 -6.84 15.78
CA THR A 45 -4.17 -6.80 16.40
C THR A 45 -3.46 -8.14 16.24
N GLU A 46 -4.19 -9.23 16.39
CA GLU A 46 -3.69 -10.61 16.31
C GLU A 46 -3.08 -10.91 14.93
N SER A 47 -3.67 -10.36 13.86
CA SER A 47 -3.13 -10.49 12.50
C SER A 47 -1.75 -9.83 12.37
N TRP A 48 -1.53 -8.69 13.04
CA TRP A 48 -0.24 -8.01 13.05
C TRP A 48 0.81 -8.74 13.89
N GLU A 49 0.42 -9.28 15.05
CA GLU A 49 1.30 -10.10 15.88
C GLU A 49 1.72 -11.37 15.12
N ARG A 50 0.77 -12.02 14.46
CA ARG A 50 1.05 -13.19 13.62
C ARG A 50 1.97 -12.85 12.45
N ALA A 51 1.76 -11.74 11.79
CA ALA A 51 2.62 -11.29 10.69
C ALA A 51 4.06 -11.00 11.17
N LYS A 52 4.22 -10.37 12.34
CA LYS A 52 5.55 -10.17 12.96
C LYS A 52 6.23 -11.51 13.26
N GLU A 53 5.50 -12.50 13.77
CA GLU A 53 6.04 -13.85 14.04
C GLU A 53 6.54 -14.52 12.74
N LEU A 54 5.72 -14.51 11.69
CA LEU A 54 6.08 -15.07 10.39
C LEU A 54 7.29 -14.37 9.78
N GLN A 55 7.34 -13.03 9.88
CA GLN A 55 8.46 -12.22 9.42
C GLN A 55 9.76 -12.59 10.15
N LYS A 56 9.67 -12.80 11.46
CA LYS A 56 10.80 -13.23 12.27
C LYS A 56 11.34 -14.59 11.84
N ARG A 57 10.45 -15.54 11.54
CA ARG A 57 10.84 -16.84 10.97
C ARG A 57 11.57 -16.67 9.63
N LEU A 58 11.06 -15.82 8.73
CA LEU A 58 11.72 -15.52 7.46
C LEU A 58 13.11 -14.91 7.66
N TYR A 59 13.25 -14.03 8.65
CA TYR A 59 14.54 -13.43 8.98
C TYR A 59 15.53 -14.49 9.52
N GLU A 60 15.13 -15.32 10.46
CA GLU A 60 15.93 -16.41 11.01
C GLU A 60 16.32 -17.46 9.94
N GLY A 61 15.43 -17.68 8.96
CA GLY A 61 15.68 -18.56 7.82
C GLY A 61 16.56 -17.97 6.72
N GLY A 62 16.87 -16.67 6.79
CA GLY A 62 17.67 -15.98 5.77
C GLY A 62 16.90 -15.71 4.47
N PHE A 63 15.59 -15.42 4.58
CA PHE A 63 14.71 -15.08 3.45
C PHE A 63 13.97 -13.73 3.62
N ALA A 64 14.30 -12.95 4.64
CA ALA A 64 13.73 -11.63 4.85
C ALA A 64 14.57 -10.54 4.16
N GLY A 65 13.91 -9.50 3.66
CA GLY A 65 14.58 -8.33 3.10
C GLY A 65 15.49 -8.64 1.90
N ILE A 66 15.05 -9.52 1.00
CA ILE A 66 15.88 -10.06 -0.11
C ILE A 66 16.54 -8.94 -0.92
N CYS A 67 15.81 -7.91 -1.30
CA CYS A 67 16.32 -6.79 -2.11
C CYS A 67 16.85 -5.62 -1.28
N PHE A 68 16.67 -5.60 0.03
CA PHE A 68 17.27 -4.57 0.86
C PHE A 68 18.79 -4.77 1.01
N PRO A 69 19.60 -3.69 1.06
CA PRO A 69 21.04 -3.79 1.20
C PRO A 69 21.47 -4.53 2.47
N ARG A 70 22.59 -5.25 2.39
CA ARG A 70 23.16 -6.02 3.52
C ARG A 70 23.52 -5.15 4.70
N GLU A 71 23.99 -3.93 4.47
CA GLU A 71 24.36 -2.97 5.51
C GLU A 71 23.15 -2.51 6.36
N TYR A 72 21.92 -2.73 5.88
CA TYR A 72 20.66 -2.45 6.56
C TYR A 72 19.87 -3.70 6.94
N GLY A 73 20.55 -4.87 6.97
CA GLY A 73 19.96 -6.13 7.44
C GLY A 73 19.30 -6.99 6.36
N GLY A 74 19.29 -6.56 5.10
CA GLY A 74 18.78 -7.34 3.97
C GLY A 74 19.82 -8.28 3.38
N LEU A 75 19.44 -8.98 2.29
CA LEU A 75 20.34 -9.91 1.60
C LEU A 75 21.16 -9.24 0.48
N GLY A 76 20.77 -8.05 0.01
CA GLY A 76 21.42 -7.31 -1.08
C GLY A 76 21.39 -8.07 -2.41
N LEU A 77 20.32 -8.83 -2.65
CA LEU A 77 20.10 -9.58 -3.88
C LEU A 77 19.16 -8.79 -4.81
N ASP A 78 19.16 -9.14 -6.08
CA ASP A 78 18.31 -8.46 -7.07
C ASP A 78 16.87 -9.01 -7.12
N TYR A 79 16.03 -8.39 -7.95
CA TYR A 79 14.62 -8.76 -8.09
C TYR A 79 14.39 -10.18 -8.60
N ALA A 80 15.36 -10.80 -9.31
CA ALA A 80 15.21 -12.17 -9.78
C ALA A 80 15.11 -13.14 -8.60
N TYR A 81 15.87 -12.91 -7.52
CA TYR A 81 15.79 -13.70 -6.29
C TYR A 81 14.47 -13.49 -5.55
N GLN A 82 13.99 -12.24 -5.48
CA GLN A 82 12.67 -11.95 -4.88
C GLN A 82 11.57 -12.65 -5.66
N LYS A 83 11.62 -12.62 -6.99
CA LYS A 83 10.66 -13.31 -7.84
C LYS A 83 10.69 -14.83 -7.61
N ALA A 84 11.88 -15.43 -7.57
CA ALA A 84 12.04 -16.85 -7.31
C ALA A 84 11.46 -17.24 -5.93
N PHE A 85 11.71 -16.44 -4.89
CA PHE A 85 11.09 -16.63 -3.58
C PHE A 85 9.56 -16.52 -3.63
N ASN A 86 9.04 -15.52 -4.32
CA ASN A 86 7.60 -15.31 -4.50
C ASN A 86 6.92 -16.51 -5.17
N ASP A 87 7.59 -17.14 -6.15
CA ASP A 87 7.05 -18.31 -6.84
C ASP A 87 7.01 -19.55 -5.90
N GLU A 88 7.95 -19.69 -4.97
CA GLU A 88 8.02 -20.81 -4.02
C GLU A 88 7.10 -20.64 -2.80
N CYS A 89 6.83 -19.40 -2.36
CA CYS A 89 6.09 -19.15 -1.11
C CYS A 89 4.56 -19.09 -1.26
N ARG A 90 3.99 -19.18 -2.47
CA ARG A 90 2.55 -19.00 -2.75
C ARG A 90 1.62 -19.88 -1.95
N ASN A 91 2.06 -21.09 -1.59
CA ASN A 91 1.26 -22.09 -0.88
C ASN A 91 1.49 -22.08 0.64
N TYR A 92 2.17 -21.07 1.15
CA TYR A 92 2.48 -20.91 2.57
C TYR A 92 1.92 -19.63 3.14
N GLU A 93 1.58 -19.63 4.42
CA GLU A 93 1.18 -18.44 5.16
C GLU A 93 2.35 -17.47 5.23
N MET A 94 2.16 -16.27 4.67
CA MET A 94 3.18 -15.24 4.56
C MET A 94 2.73 -13.96 5.28
N PRO A 95 3.66 -13.11 5.77
CA PRO A 95 3.34 -11.88 6.49
C PRO A 95 2.89 -10.74 5.55
N LEU A 96 1.89 -10.99 4.70
CA LEU A 96 1.52 -10.11 3.59
C LEU A 96 1.08 -8.72 4.00
N ILE A 97 0.45 -8.58 5.19
CA ILE A 97 0.02 -7.27 5.69
C ILE A 97 1.19 -6.32 5.98
N LEU A 98 2.40 -6.86 6.22
CA LEU A 98 3.62 -6.06 6.38
C LEU A 98 4.16 -5.51 5.06
N ASN A 99 3.77 -6.08 3.91
CA ASN A 99 4.24 -5.59 2.62
C ASN A 99 3.84 -4.12 2.42
N THR A 100 2.57 -3.79 2.64
CA THR A 100 2.03 -2.44 2.46
C THR A 100 1.35 -1.98 3.76
N PRO A 101 1.71 -0.82 4.31
CA PRO A 101 2.67 0.16 3.79
C PRO A 101 4.13 -0.05 4.23
N SER A 102 4.43 -1.02 5.09
CA SER A 102 5.70 -1.07 5.82
C SER A 102 6.92 -1.26 4.91
N PHE A 103 7.02 -2.39 4.19
CA PHE A 103 8.20 -2.66 3.36
C PHE A 103 8.19 -1.91 2.03
N THR A 104 7.10 -2.09 1.27
CA THR A 104 7.03 -1.64 -0.12
C THR A 104 6.95 -0.13 -0.28
N ILE A 105 6.53 0.59 0.76
CA ILE A 105 6.35 2.04 0.73
C ILE A 105 7.30 2.73 1.72
N CYS A 106 7.09 2.55 3.02
CA CYS A 106 7.84 3.28 4.04
C CYS A 106 9.30 2.86 4.10
N GLY A 107 9.58 1.57 4.16
CA GLY A 107 10.93 1.02 4.15
C GLY A 107 11.72 1.40 2.89
N ALA A 108 11.07 1.28 1.71
CA ALA A 108 11.65 1.71 0.44
C ALA A 108 11.92 3.22 0.40
N THR A 109 11.03 4.04 0.97
CA THR A 109 11.23 5.50 1.06
C THR A 109 12.38 5.86 1.99
N ILE A 110 12.47 5.20 3.15
CA ILE A 110 13.60 5.39 4.08
C ILE A 110 14.90 4.95 3.41
N LEU A 111 14.90 3.85 2.65
CA LEU A 111 16.08 3.40 1.90
C LEU A 111 16.58 4.47 0.94
N ASP A 112 15.70 5.14 0.23
CA ASP A 112 16.08 6.15 -0.74
C ASP A 112 16.48 7.49 -0.08
N MET A 113 15.71 7.94 0.92
CA MET A 113 15.71 9.32 1.40
C MET A 113 16.14 9.49 2.84
N GLY A 114 16.19 8.42 3.64
CA GLY A 114 16.55 8.48 5.06
C GLY A 114 18.05 8.71 5.30
N SER A 115 18.38 9.14 6.51
CA SER A 115 19.77 9.17 6.97
C SER A 115 20.36 7.75 7.11
N VAL A 116 21.67 7.63 7.21
CA VAL A 116 22.32 6.32 7.42
C VAL A 116 21.84 5.67 8.72
N GLU A 117 21.62 6.46 9.76
CA GLU A 117 21.10 6.01 11.05
C GLU A 117 19.66 5.50 10.92
N GLN A 118 18.78 6.28 10.27
CA GLN A 118 17.39 5.90 10.04
C GLN A 118 17.29 4.61 9.21
N LYS A 119 18.11 4.48 8.16
CA LYS A 119 18.17 3.25 7.34
C LYS A 119 18.59 2.04 8.18
N ARG A 120 19.68 2.19 8.94
CA ARG A 120 20.24 1.13 9.77
C ARG A 120 19.28 0.68 10.86
N GLU A 121 18.59 1.61 11.52
CA GLU A 121 17.69 1.30 12.61
C GLU A 121 16.35 0.75 12.09
N ARG A 122 15.65 1.52 11.24
CA ARG A 122 14.25 1.23 10.87
C ARG A 122 14.14 0.09 9.86
N ILE A 123 15.00 0.07 8.83
CA ILE A 123 14.95 -1.01 7.83
C ILE A 123 15.33 -2.33 8.48
N SER A 124 16.39 -2.35 9.30
CA SER A 124 16.80 -3.57 9.99
C SER A 124 15.73 -4.08 10.97
N ALA A 125 15.09 -3.21 11.73
CA ALA A 125 14.03 -3.59 12.66
C ALA A 125 12.78 -4.12 11.93
N ALA A 126 12.38 -3.47 10.83
CA ALA A 126 11.28 -3.96 10.01
C ALA A 126 11.58 -5.33 9.40
N ILE A 127 12.80 -5.53 8.83
CA ILE A 127 13.20 -6.82 8.24
C ILE A 127 13.18 -7.95 9.30
N ARG A 128 13.56 -7.67 10.56
CA ARG A 128 13.48 -8.65 11.65
C ARG A 128 12.06 -8.93 12.15
N GLY A 129 11.06 -8.11 11.74
CA GLY A 129 9.70 -8.18 12.26
C GLY A 129 9.53 -7.52 13.64
N ASP A 130 10.47 -6.68 14.05
CA ASP A 130 10.42 -5.96 15.34
C ASP A 130 9.55 -4.69 15.23
N GLU A 131 9.50 -4.04 14.07
CA GLU A 131 8.80 -2.77 13.85
C GLU A 131 7.91 -2.79 12.61
N VAL A 132 6.78 -2.11 12.70
CA VAL A 132 5.85 -1.82 11.61
C VAL A 132 5.89 -0.35 11.29
N LEU A 133 5.88 0.00 10.00
CA LEU A 133 5.92 1.37 9.51
C LEU A 133 4.60 1.73 8.82
N CYS A 134 4.12 2.96 9.00
CA CYS A 134 2.93 3.46 8.31
C CYS A 134 3.15 4.83 7.67
N GLN A 135 2.16 5.26 6.87
CA GLN A 135 2.12 6.57 6.23
C GLN A 135 1.23 7.53 7.02
N LEU A 136 1.69 8.76 7.25
CA LEU A 136 0.94 9.84 7.87
C LEU A 136 0.90 11.04 6.91
N LEU A 137 0.11 10.91 5.82
CA LEU A 137 0.09 11.88 4.73
C LEU A 137 -1.17 12.74 4.75
N SER A 138 -2.34 12.12 4.51
CA SER A 138 -3.62 12.81 4.39
C SER A 138 -4.04 13.52 5.68
N GLU A 139 -4.82 14.59 5.54
CA GLU A 139 -5.39 15.35 6.66
C GLU A 139 -6.91 15.46 6.50
N PRO A 140 -7.67 15.75 7.57
CA PRO A 140 -9.10 16.00 7.46
C PRO A 140 -9.44 17.12 6.46
N SER A 141 -8.51 18.04 6.22
CA SER A 141 -8.64 19.13 5.25
C SER A 141 -8.47 18.71 3.78
N GLY A 142 -7.89 17.52 3.51
CA GLY A 142 -7.71 17.01 2.16
C GLY A 142 -6.63 15.96 1.99
N GLY A 143 -6.83 15.05 1.02
CA GLY A 143 -5.88 14.02 0.61
C GLY A 143 -5.33 14.26 -0.79
N SER A 144 -6.18 14.56 -1.78
CA SER A 144 -5.76 14.79 -3.17
C SER A 144 -4.85 16.01 -3.34
N ASP A 145 -5.07 17.09 -2.57
CA ASP A 145 -4.13 18.21 -2.46
C ASP A 145 -3.13 17.98 -1.34
N LEU A 146 -2.32 16.94 -1.46
CA LEU A 146 -1.33 16.57 -0.43
C LEU A 146 -0.35 17.71 -0.11
N ALA A 147 0.01 18.53 -1.10
CA ALA A 147 0.84 19.70 -0.85
C ALA A 147 0.14 20.80 -0.01
N GLY A 148 -1.18 20.70 0.15
CA GLY A 148 -2.01 21.59 0.96
C GLY A 148 -2.06 21.26 2.45
N VAL A 149 -1.30 20.28 2.94
CA VAL A 149 -1.29 19.89 4.37
C VAL A 149 -0.97 21.06 5.30
N ILE A 150 -1.64 21.07 6.45
CA ILE A 150 -1.58 22.14 7.45
C ILE A 150 -1.06 21.68 8.82
N THR A 151 -0.80 20.39 9.02
CA THR A 151 -0.05 19.92 10.21
C THR A 151 1.26 20.72 10.27
N ARG A 152 1.44 21.43 11.37
CA ARG A 152 2.51 22.42 11.54
C ARG A 152 3.67 21.80 12.30
N ALA A 153 4.90 22.06 11.85
CA ALA A 153 6.12 21.74 12.55
C ALA A 153 6.97 23.00 12.76
N GLU A 154 7.31 23.31 14.00
CA GLU A 154 8.13 24.45 14.38
C GLU A 154 9.39 23.98 15.09
N LEU A 155 10.54 24.43 14.63
CA LEU A 155 11.82 24.14 15.29
C LEU A 155 12.02 25.11 16.48
N ARG A 156 12.19 24.57 17.68
CA ARG A 156 12.51 25.30 18.89
C ARG A 156 13.80 24.75 19.49
N GLY A 157 14.91 25.47 19.30
CA GLY A 157 16.23 24.93 19.59
C GLY A 157 16.51 23.71 18.71
N ASP A 158 16.74 22.54 19.31
CA ASP A 158 16.99 21.26 18.60
C ASP A 158 15.75 20.34 18.56
N THR A 159 14.58 20.87 18.93
CA THR A 159 13.33 20.08 19.03
C THR A 159 12.28 20.62 18.08
N TRP A 160 11.71 19.77 17.29
CA TRP A 160 10.52 20.04 16.48
C TRP A 160 9.27 19.91 17.33
N ILE A 161 8.41 20.93 17.32
CA ILE A 161 7.09 20.91 17.96
C ILE A 161 6.03 20.78 16.87
N ILE A 162 5.26 19.69 16.93
CA ILE A 162 4.28 19.34 15.91
C ILE A 162 2.87 19.46 16.44
N ASN A 163 2.01 20.15 15.69
CA ASN A 163 0.59 20.32 15.98
C ASN A 163 -0.23 20.11 14.70
N GLY A 164 -1.32 19.33 14.79
CA GLY A 164 -2.20 19.07 13.67
C GLY A 164 -2.90 17.73 13.76
N ALA A 165 -3.33 17.22 12.63
CA ALA A 165 -3.99 15.92 12.54
C ALA A 165 -3.68 15.22 11.22
N LYS A 166 -3.65 13.89 11.25
CA LYS A 166 -3.60 13.02 10.08
C LYS A 166 -4.84 12.12 10.06
N THR A 167 -5.19 11.60 8.91
CA THR A 167 -6.36 10.73 8.76
C THR A 167 -6.16 9.73 7.62
N TRP A 168 -6.92 8.66 7.66
CA TRP A 168 -6.84 7.54 6.70
C TRP A 168 -5.48 6.85 6.70
N SER A 169 -4.83 6.82 7.85
CA SER A 169 -3.55 6.14 8.02
C SER A 169 -3.79 4.65 8.19
N THR A 170 -3.43 3.87 7.17
CA THR A 170 -3.63 2.42 7.17
C THR A 170 -2.87 1.78 8.32
N SER A 171 -3.61 1.13 9.21
CA SER A 171 -3.11 0.32 10.33
C SER A 171 -2.11 1.04 11.24
N ALA A 172 -2.24 2.36 11.39
CA ALA A 172 -1.37 3.15 12.28
C ALA A 172 -1.42 2.69 13.74
N PHE A 173 -2.55 2.11 14.18
CA PHE A 173 -2.70 1.52 15.52
C PHE A 173 -1.75 0.34 15.80
N ALA A 174 -1.28 -0.34 14.77
CA ALA A 174 -0.35 -1.46 14.85
C ALA A 174 1.09 -1.08 14.46
N ALA A 175 1.31 0.18 14.04
CA ALA A 175 2.61 0.65 13.61
C ALA A 175 3.42 1.25 14.76
N ASP A 176 4.74 1.07 14.70
CA ASP A 176 5.70 1.63 15.65
C ASP A 176 6.14 3.04 15.22
N TYR A 177 6.29 3.25 13.91
CA TYR A 177 6.70 4.54 13.33
C TYR A 177 5.87 4.92 12.11
N GLY A 178 5.65 6.24 11.95
CA GLY A 178 4.99 6.82 10.79
C GLY A 178 5.88 7.80 10.02
N LEU A 179 5.79 7.78 8.68
CA LEU A 179 6.36 8.82 7.82
C LEU A 179 5.33 9.95 7.65
N MET A 180 5.57 11.07 8.33
CA MET A 180 4.63 12.19 8.42
C MET A 180 5.11 13.38 7.60
N LEU A 181 4.25 13.83 6.68
CA LEU A 181 4.46 15.09 5.97
C LEU A 181 3.85 16.25 6.77
N ALA A 182 4.66 17.27 7.10
CA ALA A 182 4.19 18.45 7.83
C ALA A 182 4.74 19.75 7.22
N ARG A 183 4.11 20.87 7.54
CA ARG A 183 4.49 22.19 7.06
C ARG A 183 5.45 22.86 8.02
N THR A 184 6.62 23.22 7.49
CA THR A 184 7.69 23.91 8.22
C THR A 184 7.84 25.37 7.79
N ASP A 185 7.51 25.73 6.54
CA ASP A 185 7.51 27.11 6.06
C ASP A 185 6.16 27.48 5.40
N TRP A 186 5.56 28.53 5.90
CA TRP A 186 4.28 29.06 5.44
C TRP A 186 4.42 30.21 4.46
N THR A 187 5.63 30.75 4.28
CA THR A 187 5.90 31.98 3.52
C THR A 187 6.29 31.69 2.07
N VAL A 188 6.45 30.44 1.71
CA VAL A 188 6.79 29.96 0.37
C VAL A 188 5.60 29.24 -0.29
N PRO A 189 5.64 28.94 -1.59
CA PRO A 189 4.62 28.13 -2.27
C PRO A 189 4.44 26.76 -1.62
N LYS A 190 3.21 26.20 -1.71
CA LYS A 190 2.78 25.04 -0.93
C LYS A 190 3.70 23.81 -1.02
N HIS A 191 4.40 23.60 -2.13
CA HIS A 191 5.30 22.47 -2.33
C HIS A 191 6.71 22.67 -1.70
N GLU A 192 7.08 23.92 -1.41
CA GLU A 192 8.45 24.29 -1.01
C GLU A 192 8.63 24.36 0.52
N GLY A 193 7.54 24.42 1.27
CA GLY A 193 7.57 24.59 2.74
C GLY A 193 7.18 23.33 3.51
N LEU A 194 7.46 22.15 2.99
CA LEU A 194 7.11 20.86 3.58
C LEU A 194 8.35 20.11 4.03
N THR A 195 8.22 19.35 5.13
CA THR A 195 9.29 18.48 5.65
C THR A 195 8.67 17.12 5.99
N MET A 196 9.39 16.05 5.71
CA MET A 196 9.02 14.70 6.10
C MET A 196 9.68 14.34 7.42
N PHE A 197 8.90 13.74 8.33
CA PHE A 197 9.37 13.32 9.66
C PHE A 197 9.14 11.83 9.87
N LEU A 198 10.05 11.19 10.56
CA LEU A 198 9.89 9.85 11.12
C LEU A 198 9.38 10.00 12.56
N VAL A 199 8.16 9.57 12.81
CA VAL A 199 7.42 9.80 14.06
C VAL A 199 7.22 8.49 14.81
N PRO A 200 7.72 8.35 16.04
CA PRO A 200 7.37 7.22 16.90
C PRO A 200 5.91 7.37 17.37
N LEU A 201 5.05 6.39 17.06
CA LEU A 201 3.60 6.51 17.29
C LEU A 201 3.17 6.33 18.74
N ASN A 202 4.06 5.88 19.61
CA ASN A 202 3.87 5.82 21.05
C ASN A 202 4.36 7.07 21.80
N ALA A 203 4.80 8.14 21.09
CA ALA A 203 5.30 9.35 21.70
C ALA A 203 4.20 10.13 22.45
N PRO A 204 4.54 10.81 23.55
CA PRO A 204 3.62 11.75 24.21
C PRO A 204 3.16 12.84 23.24
N GLY A 205 1.90 13.25 23.34
CA GLY A 205 1.32 14.27 22.46
C GLY A 205 0.61 13.67 21.22
N ILE A 206 0.54 12.35 21.10
CA ILE A 206 -0.24 11.67 20.05
C ILE A 206 -1.52 11.06 20.65
N THR A 207 -2.64 11.38 20.05
CA THR A 207 -3.91 10.68 20.28
C THR A 207 -4.34 10.02 18.99
N MET A 208 -4.54 8.72 19.03
CA MET A 208 -4.96 7.94 17.87
C MET A 208 -6.37 7.40 18.06
N ARG A 209 -7.18 7.39 16.99
CA ARG A 209 -8.52 6.81 16.95
C ARG A 209 -8.67 5.99 15.69
N ARG A 210 -9.31 4.84 15.79
CA ARG A 210 -9.74 4.06 14.64
C ARG A 210 -10.95 4.71 13.98
N ILE A 211 -11.05 4.58 12.66
CA ILE A 211 -12.18 5.04 11.86
C ILE A 211 -13.03 3.81 11.54
N THR A 212 -14.28 3.81 12.00
CA THR A 212 -15.23 2.77 11.59
C THR A 212 -15.76 3.11 10.20
N GLU A 213 -15.47 2.26 9.24
CA GLU A 213 -15.92 2.38 7.87
C GLU A 213 -17.37 1.90 7.71
N VAL A 214 -17.99 2.22 6.56
CA VAL A 214 -19.38 1.87 6.27
C VAL A 214 -19.66 0.37 6.27
N ASN A 215 -18.66 -0.46 6.00
CA ASN A 215 -18.71 -1.91 6.06
C ASN A 215 -18.39 -2.50 7.45
N GLY A 216 -18.17 -1.64 8.45
CA GLY A 216 -17.80 -2.02 9.80
C GLY A 216 -16.32 -2.30 10.02
N ASN A 217 -15.47 -2.20 8.99
CA ASN A 217 -14.02 -2.36 9.13
C ASN A 217 -13.39 -1.17 9.87
N GLU A 218 -12.26 -1.37 10.53
CA GLU A 218 -11.56 -0.37 11.34
C GLU A 218 -10.04 -0.38 11.07
N GLU A 219 -9.64 -0.56 9.81
CA GLU A 219 -8.22 -0.60 9.47
C GLU A 219 -7.54 0.77 9.41
N PHE A 220 -8.32 1.85 9.25
CA PHE A 220 -7.79 3.21 9.17
C PHE A 220 -7.82 3.92 10.51
N CYS A 221 -6.92 4.87 10.68
CA CYS A 221 -6.80 5.70 11.87
C CYS A 221 -6.86 7.20 11.55
N GLU A 222 -7.23 7.99 12.58
CA GLU A 222 -6.98 9.41 12.71
C GLU A 222 -5.96 9.63 13.82
N GLU A 223 -4.98 10.46 13.58
CA GLU A 223 -3.95 10.86 14.54
C GLU A 223 -4.05 12.36 14.82
N PHE A 224 -4.09 12.71 16.09
CA PHE A 224 -4.05 14.09 16.57
C PHE A 224 -2.74 14.34 17.28
N PHE A 225 -2.07 15.41 16.89
CA PHE A 225 -0.78 15.84 17.44
C PHE A 225 -0.98 17.13 18.25
N ASP A 226 -0.68 17.06 19.54
CA ASP A 226 -0.72 18.23 20.46
C ASP A 226 0.63 18.39 21.10
N ASN A 227 1.40 19.38 20.60
CA ASN A 227 2.76 19.67 21.03
C ASN A 227 3.69 18.43 21.04
N LEU A 228 3.53 17.56 20.03
CA LEU A 228 4.42 16.42 19.85
C LEU A 228 5.85 16.91 19.66
N GLU A 229 6.75 16.44 20.50
CA GLU A 229 8.17 16.76 20.45
C GLU A 229 8.96 15.71 19.69
N LEU A 230 9.71 16.14 18.67
CA LEU A 230 10.61 15.28 17.91
C LEU A 230 12.02 15.87 17.86
N PRO A 231 13.08 15.05 17.97
CA PRO A 231 14.45 15.52 17.83
C PRO A 231 14.74 16.00 16.40
N ALA A 232 15.77 16.83 16.23
CA ALA A 232 16.19 17.30 14.91
C ALA A 232 16.48 16.15 13.92
N GLY A 233 16.98 15.01 14.41
CA GLY A 233 17.25 13.81 13.63
C GLY A 233 16.01 13.06 13.12
N ALA A 234 14.80 13.47 13.50
CA ALA A 234 13.55 12.88 13.00
C ALA A 234 13.25 13.27 11.55
N VAL A 235 13.93 14.27 10.98
CA VAL A 235 13.74 14.70 9.58
C VAL A 235 14.24 13.61 8.63
N VAL A 236 13.39 13.23 7.67
CA VAL A 236 13.73 12.35 6.55
C VAL A 236 13.98 13.22 5.31
N GLY A 237 15.19 13.12 4.74
CA GLY A 237 15.65 14.04 3.70
C GLY A 237 16.11 15.37 4.29
N GLN A 238 15.65 16.49 3.75
CA GLN A 238 16.02 17.84 4.17
C GLN A 238 14.81 18.65 4.61
N VAL A 239 15.04 19.62 5.51
CA VAL A 239 14.03 20.60 5.91
C VAL A 239 13.58 21.40 4.69
N ASN A 240 12.26 21.58 4.54
CA ASN A 240 11.60 22.25 3.43
C ASN A 240 11.71 21.53 2.06
N ASP A 241 12.25 20.29 2.03
CA ASP A 241 12.25 19.43 0.83
C ASP A 241 11.38 18.16 1.01
N GLY A 242 10.42 18.22 1.91
CA GLY A 242 9.51 17.09 2.20
C GLY A 242 8.64 16.69 1.01
N TRP A 243 8.41 17.59 0.04
CA TRP A 243 7.69 17.25 -1.17
C TRP A 243 8.45 16.26 -2.07
N THR A 244 9.78 16.37 -2.12
CA THR A 244 10.64 15.40 -2.81
C THR A 244 10.51 14.03 -2.17
N VAL A 245 10.56 13.96 -0.82
CA VAL A 245 10.39 12.71 -0.07
C VAL A 245 8.98 12.13 -0.27
N ALA A 246 7.93 12.95 -0.15
CA ALA A 246 6.54 12.53 -0.39
C ALA A 246 6.34 12.02 -1.82
N SER A 247 6.92 12.69 -2.82
CA SER A 247 6.86 12.25 -4.21
C SER A 247 7.53 10.89 -4.42
N ARG A 248 8.64 10.63 -3.71
CA ARG A 248 9.31 9.33 -3.70
C ARG A 248 8.47 8.26 -3.02
N GLN A 249 7.84 8.57 -1.90
CA GLN A 249 6.90 7.68 -1.19
C GLN A 249 5.70 7.31 -2.07
N LEU A 250 5.08 8.29 -2.75
CA LEU A 250 4.00 8.05 -3.70
C LEU A 250 4.45 7.25 -4.94
N HIS A 251 5.72 7.35 -5.33
CA HIS A 251 6.29 6.49 -6.37
C HIS A 251 6.33 5.02 -5.93
N HIS A 252 6.80 4.75 -4.73
CA HIS A 252 6.82 3.39 -4.16
C HIS A 252 5.40 2.85 -3.95
N GLU A 253 4.45 3.68 -3.51
CA GLU A 253 3.04 3.31 -3.37
C GLU A 253 2.44 2.85 -4.71
N ARG A 254 2.64 3.60 -5.79
CA ARG A 254 2.16 3.18 -7.13
C ARG A 254 2.77 1.86 -7.59
N ARG A 255 4.04 1.61 -7.27
CA ARG A 255 4.70 0.33 -7.57
C ARG A 255 4.14 -0.81 -6.73
N ALA A 256 3.89 -0.57 -5.45
CA ALA A 256 3.29 -1.55 -4.54
C ALA A 256 1.90 -1.98 -5.00
N VAL A 257 1.01 -1.02 -5.27
CA VAL A 257 -0.35 -1.27 -5.79
C VAL A 257 -0.33 -1.98 -7.15
N GLY A 258 0.66 -1.68 -7.99
CA GLY A 258 0.84 -2.36 -9.29
C GLY A 258 1.52 -3.73 -9.22
N GLY A 259 1.83 -4.25 -8.03
CA GLY A 259 2.53 -5.53 -7.85
C GLY A 259 4.01 -5.53 -8.27
N GLY A 260 4.59 -4.35 -8.56
CA GLY A 260 5.96 -4.21 -9.08
C GLY A 260 7.02 -3.84 -8.04
N SER A 261 6.72 -3.95 -6.74
CA SER A 261 7.72 -3.68 -5.69
C SER A 261 8.65 -4.87 -5.49
N GLU A 262 9.94 -4.60 -5.43
CA GLU A 262 10.98 -5.57 -5.08
C GLU A 262 11.12 -5.79 -3.56
N PHE A 263 10.52 -4.90 -2.76
CA PHE A 263 10.64 -4.92 -1.30
C PHE A 263 9.42 -5.59 -0.66
N ALA A 264 9.27 -6.89 -0.85
CA ALA A 264 8.15 -7.65 -0.30
C ALA A 264 8.64 -8.82 0.55
N SER A 265 7.84 -9.24 1.51
CA SER A 265 8.08 -10.45 2.32
C SER A 265 7.31 -11.66 1.76
N GLY A 266 7.42 -11.85 0.45
CA GLY A 266 6.75 -12.91 -0.26
C GLY A 266 5.40 -12.50 -0.88
N THR A 267 4.76 -13.45 -1.51
CA THR A 267 3.37 -13.37 -2.02
C THR A 267 2.56 -14.50 -1.41
N GLY A 268 1.25 -14.33 -1.35
CA GLY A 268 0.33 -15.37 -0.91
C GLY A 268 -0.53 -15.87 -2.08
N ALA A 269 -1.43 -16.81 -1.77
CA ALA A 269 -2.59 -17.04 -2.61
C ALA A 269 -3.36 -15.72 -2.78
N GLU A 270 -3.93 -15.50 -3.96
CA GLU A 270 -4.79 -14.32 -4.16
C GLU A 270 -5.87 -14.32 -3.07
N ASN A 271 -6.00 -13.21 -2.34
CA ASN A 271 -7.05 -13.08 -1.33
C ASN A 271 -8.40 -13.31 -1.99
N ALA A 272 -9.23 -14.17 -1.43
CA ALA A 272 -10.57 -14.43 -1.94
C ALA A 272 -11.38 -13.11 -2.08
N ASN A 273 -11.13 -12.14 -1.20
CA ASN A 273 -11.76 -10.81 -1.24
C ASN A 273 -11.23 -9.91 -2.38
N GLU A 274 -10.04 -10.21 -2.92
CA GLU A 274 -9.46 -9.51 -4.07
C GLU A 274 -9.81 -10.20 -5.40
N MET A 275 -10.28 -11.45 -5.33
CA MET A 275 -10.76 -12.17 -6.51
C MET A 275 -12.04 -11.51 -7.05
N PRO A 276 -12.13 -11.33 -8.37
CA PRO A 276 -13.36 -10.83 -8.95
C PRO A 276 -14.53 -11.79 -8.68
N PRO A 277 -15.75 -11.26 -8.47
CA PRO A 277 -16.92 -12.10 -8.27
C PRO A 277 -17.10 -13.14 -9.39
N ASP A 278 -17.48 -14.36 -9.04
CA ASP A 278 -17.88 -15.36 -10.03
C ASP A 278 -19.33 -15.10 -10.48
N HIS A 279 -19.48 -14.27 -11.51
CA HIS A 279 -20.79 -13.87 -12.03
C HIS A 279 -21.58 -15.05 -12.63
N ILE A 280 -20.89 -16.06 -13.17
CA ILE A 280 -21.52 -17.24 -13.77
C ILE A 280 -22.04 -18.15 -12.67
N GLY A 281 -21.19 -18.52 -11.72
CA GLY A 281 -21.61 -19.32 -10.57
C GLY A 281 -22.71 -18.64 -9.75
N LEU A 282 -22.66 -17.30 -9.62
CA LEU A 282 -23.71 -16.53 -8.97
C LEU A 282 -25.05 -16.58 -9.73
N ALA A 283 -25.03 -16.50 -11.06
CA ALA A 283 -26.22 -16.62 -11.89
C ALA A 283 -26.84 -18.02 -11.77
N GLU A 284 -26.02 -19.06 -11.73
CA GLU A 284 -26.45 -20.44 -11.52
C GLU A 284 -27.06 -20.63 -10.12
N ALA A 285 -26.36 -20.15 -9.06
CA ALA A 285 -26.81 -20.26 -7.68
C ALA A 285 -28.14 -19.53 -7.42
N THR A 286 -28.40 -18.44 -8.15
CA THR A 286 -29.66 -17.68 -8.05
C THR A 286 -30.74 -18.16 -9.04
N GLY A 287 -30.49 -19.24 -9.82
CA GLY A 287 -31.43 -19.78 -10.80
C GLY A 287 -31.66 -18.87 -12.00
N GLN A 288 -30.75 -17.96 -12.31
CA GLN A 288 -30.87 -16.96 -13.38
C GLN A 288 -29.92 -17.24 -14.55
N GLY A 289 -29.31 -18.42 -14.62
CA GLY A 289 -28.35 -18.79 -15.67
C GLY A 289 -28.88 -18.63 -17.11
N ASP A 290 -30.19 -18.83 -17.32
CA ASP A 290 -30.86 -18.69 -18.61
C ASP A 290 -31.48 -17.30 -18.86
N ASP A 291 -31.38 -16.37 -17.91
CA ASP A 291 -31.86 -14.99 -18.07
C ASP A 291 -30.94 -14.20 -19.00
N ALA A 292 -31.47 -13.75 -20.14
CA ALA A 292 -30.67 -13.02 -21.14
C ALA A 292 -30.05 -11.73 -20.63
N ARG A 293 -30.71 -11.05 -19.67
CA ARG A 293 -30.16 -9.83 -19.05
C ARG A 293 -28.95 -10.17 -18.15
N VAL A 294 -29.07 -11.25 -17.38
CA VAL A 294 -28.01 -11.72 -16.50
C VAL A 294 -26.80 -12.20 -17.33
N GLN A 295 -27.05 -12.91 -18.44
CA GLN A 295 -26.00 -13.30 -19.38
C GLN A 295 -25.28 -12.10 -19.99
N ASP A 296 -25.99 -11.03 -20.38
CA ASP A 296 -25.40 -9.79 -20.89
C ASP A 296 -24.54 -9.10 -19.81
N LEU A 297 -25.03 -9.01 -18.57
CA LEU A 297 -24.28 -8.43 -17.44
C LEU A 297 -22.99 -9.21 -17.16
N ALA A 298 -23.07 -10.52 -17.05
CA ALA A 298 -21.92 -11.39 -16.80
C ALA A 298 -20.92 -11.33 -17.98
N GLY A 299 -21.42 -11.31 -19.21
CA GLY A 299 -20.59 -11.15 -20.41
C GLY A 299 -19.82 -9.85 -20.46
N ARG A 300 -20.45 -8.73 -20.10
CA ARG A 300 -19.79 -7.41 -20.01
C ARG A 300 -18.69 -7.39 -18.96
N ALA A 301 -18.95 -7.94 -17.78
CA ALA A 301 -17.94 -8.05 -16.72
C ALA A 301 -16.74 -8.90 -17.16
N LEU A 302 -17.00 -10.04 -17.81
CA LEU A 302 -15.97 -10.93 -18.36
C LEU A 302 -15.11 -10.22 -19.41
N VAL A 303 -15.73 -9.53 -20.38
CA VAL A 303 -15.00 -8.76 -21.41
C VAL A 303 -14.10 -7.72 -20.77
N ARG A 304 -14.61 -6.99 -19.79
CA ARG A 304 -13.84 -5.95 -19.10
C ARG A 304 -12.65 -6.52 -18.33
N ARG A 305 -12.80 -7.70 -17.73
CA ARG A 305 -11.73 -8.44 -17.05
C ARG A 305 -10.63 -8.89 -18.04
N ILE A 306 -11.01 -9.39 -19.20
CA ILE A 306 -10.07 -9.76 -20.26
C ILE A 306 -9.30 -8.53 -20.74
N VAL A 307 -10.00 -7.43 -21.01
CA VAL A 307 -9.36 -6.16 -21.43
C VAL A 307 -8.41 -5.63 -20.36
N LYS A 308 -8.80 -5.70 -19.06
CA LYS A 308 -7.93 -5.32 -17.93
C LYS A 308 -6.60 -6.09 -17.96
N LYS A 309 -6.66 -7.42 -18.13
CA LYS A 309 -5.45 -8.24 -18.22
C LYS A 309 -4.57 -7.83 -19.40
N GLN A 310 -5.16 -7.67 -20.58
CA GLN A 310 -4.43 -7.24 -21.77
C GLN A 310 -3.80 -5.84 -21.61
N LEU A 311 -4.51 -4.92 -20.95
CA LEU A 311 -4.01 -3.58 -20.68
C LEU A 311 -2.79 -3.63 -19.75
N ILE A 312 -2.83 -4.45 -18.70
CA ILE A 312 -1.70 -4.66 -17.78
C ILE A 312 -0.47 -5.15 -18.55
N ASP A 313 -0.64 -6.19 -19.36
CA ASP A 313 0.44 -6.79 -20.13
C ASP A 313 1.04 -5.80 -21.15
N HIS A 314 0.19 -5.11 -21.92
CA HIS A 314 0.64 -4.17 -22.96
C HIS A 314 1.27 -2.91 -22.38
N VAL A 315 0.67 -2.29 -21.38
CA VAL A 315 1.24 -1.08 -20.75
C VAL A 315 2.53 -1.42 -20.00
N GLY A 316 2.56 -2.55 -19.29
CA GLY A 316 3.77 -3.03 -18.61
C GLY A 316 4.93 -3.25 -19.59
N ALA A 317 4.69 -3.95 -20.70
CA ALA A 317 5.68 -4.15 -21.74
C ALA A 317 6.14 -2.83 -22.38
N ALA A 318 5.21 -1.89 -22.64
CA ALA A 318 5.51 -0.60 -23.25
C ALA A 318 6.32 0.32 -22.32
N ILE A 319 6.09 0.27 -21.01
CA ILE A 319 6.92 0.96 -20.01
C ILE A 319 8.31 0.31 -19.97
N GLY A 320 8.38 -1.04 -19.94
CA GLY A 320 9.62 -1.78 -19.88
C GLY A 320 10.55 -1.55 -21.08
N ASN A 321 10.00 -1.37 -22.29
CA ASN A 321 10.77 -1.09 -23.50
C ASN A 321 10.93 0.42 -23.82
N GLY A 322 10.43 1.32 -22.96
CA GLY A 322 10.54 2.77 -23.10
C GLY A 322 9.56 3.41 -24.11
N SER A 323 8.61 2.65 -24.67
CA SER A 323 7.60 3.19 -25.61
C SER A 323 6.55 4.05 -24.90
N LEU A 324 6.33 3.81 -23.61
CA LEU A 324 5.49 4.63 -22.74
C LEU A 324 6.29 5.13 -21.53
N PRO A 325 5.98 6.32 -21.02
CA PRO A 325 6.61 6.85 -19.82
C PRO A 325 6.17 6.07 -18.57
N PRO A 326 6.97 6.05 -17.49
CA PRO A 326 6.65 5.29 -16.25
C PRO A 326 5.29 5.62 -15.63
N ASN A 327 4.81 6.85 -15.81
CA ASN A 327 3.49 7.29 -15.31
C ASN A 327 2.31 6.73 -16.13
N ALA A 328 2.54 6.03 -17.25
CA ALA A 328 1.50 5.33 -18.00
C ALA A 328 0.84 4.19 -17.18
N GLY A 329 1.47 3.70 -16.11
CA GLY A 329 0.84 2.80 -15.14
C GLY A 329 -0.47 3.35 -14.55
N THR A 330 -0.68 4.67 -14.59
CA THR A 330 -1.93 5.31 -14.19
C THR A 330 -3.13 4.87 -15.04
N LEU A 331 -2.91 4.47 -16.31
CA LEU A 331 -3.96 3.88 -17.16
C LEU A 331 -4.49 2.58 -16.58
N ILE A 332 -3.57 1.70 -16.14
CA ILE A 332 -3.92 0.43 -15.51
C ILE A 332 -4.73 0.68 -14.24
N ARG A 333 -4.25 1.60 -13.38
CA ARG A 333 -4.92 1.95 -12.12
C ARG A 333 -6.36 2.44 -12.35
N LEU A 334 -6.55 3.39 -13.27
CA LEU A 334 -7.89 3.94 -13.59
C LEU A 334 -8.83 2.83 -14.08
N PHE A 335 -8.37 2.03 -15.04
CA PHE A 335 -9.18 0.95 -15.61
C PHE A 335 -9.47 -0.15 -14.58
N HIS A 336 -8.52 -0.43 -13.66
CA HIS A 336 -8.72 -1.37 -12.57
C HIS A 336 -9.84 -0.92 -11.62
N ALA A 337 -9.78 0.34 -11.14
CA ALA A 337 -10.79 0.89 -10.24
C ALA A 337 -12.20 0.81 -10.86
N GLU A 338 -12.36 1.32 -12.09
CA GLU A 338 -13.64 1.27 -12.81
C GLU A 338 -14.13 -0.16 -13.10
N THR A 339 -13.20 -1.09 -13.31
CA THR A 339 -13.55 -2.50 -13.52
C THR A 339 -14.04 -3.15 -12.24
N THR A 340 -13.37 -2.92 -11.11
CA THR A 340 -13.76 -3.46 -9.81
C THR A 340 -15.14 -2.96 -9.39
N GLU A 341 -15.43 -1.68 -9.56
CA GLU A 341 -16.77 -1.12 -9.31
C GLU A 341 -17.84 -1.82 -10.16
N LEU A 342 -17.60 -1.96 -11.47
CA LEU A 342 -18.53 -2.61 -12.38
C LEU A 342 -18.76 -4.09 -12.02
N GLU A 343 -17.71 -4.83 -11.66
CA GLU A 343 -17.78 -6.24 -11.30
C GLU A 343 -18.64 -6.45 -10.05
N VAL A 344 -18.48 -5.60 -9.04
CA VAL A 344 -19.28 -5.67 -7.82
C VAL A 344 -20.72 -5.21 -8.05
N ASP A 345 -20.95 -4.14 -8.82
CA ASP A 345 -22.28 -3.69 -9.19
C ASP A 345 -23.04 -4.78 -10.00
N THR A 346 -22.32 -5.48 -10.89
CA THR A 346 -22.86 -6.60 -11.66
C THR A 346 -23.22 -7.77 -10.75
N ALA A 347 -22.35 -8.12 -9.81
CA ALA A 347 -22.62 -9.20 -8.85
C ALA A 347 -23.87 -8.90 -8.01
N LEU A 348 -24.00 -7.67 -7.50
CA LEU A 348 -25.18 -7.26 -6.74
C LEU A 348 -26.46 -7.26 -7.61
N ALA A 349 -26.36 -6.83 -8.87
CA ALA A 349 -27.50 -6.86 -9.80
C ALA A 349 -27.98 -8.28 -10.11
N ILE A 350 -27.08 -9.27 -10.14
CA ILE A 350 -27.40 -10.70 -10.31
C ILE A 350 -27.96 -11.28 -9.01
N ALA A 351 -27.32 -11.01 -7.86
CA ALA A 351 -27.74 -11.49 -6.55
C ALA A 351 -29.11 -10.92 -6.12
N GLY A 352 -29.46 -9.73 -6.60
CA GLY A 352 -30.70 -9.04 -6.24
C GLY A 352 -30.80 -8.82 -4.73
N THR A 353 -31.98 -9.07 -4.16
CA THR A 353 -32.21 -8.88 -2.72
C THR A 353 -31.41 -9.81 -1.82
N ALA A 354 -30.98 -10.97 -2.31
CA ALA A 354 -30.16 -11.91 -1.56
C ALA A 354 -28.76 -11.34 -1.24
N GLY A 355 -28.21 -10.49 -2.13
CA GLY A 355 -26.91 -9.83 -1.92
C GLY A 355 -26.95 -8.63 -0.98
N VAL A 356 -28.12 -8.19 -0.49
CA VAL A 356 -28.29 -7.03 0.41
C VAL A 356 -28.65 -7.45 1.84
N VAL A 357 -29.05 -8.72 2.02
CA VAL A 357 -29.44 -9.21 3.34
C VAL A 357 -28.19 -9.69 4.08
N ASP A 358 -27.81 -8.98 5.12
CA ASP A 358 -26.82 -9.47 6.07
C ASP A 358 -27.49 -10.56 6.93
N GLN A 359 -27.12 -11.82 6.70
CA GLN A 359 -27.66 -12.94 7.46
C GLN A 359 -26.84 -13.29 8.71
N GLY A 360 -25.86 -12.43 9.09
CA GLY A 360 -24.91 -12.75 10.16
C GLY A 360 -24.07 -14.00 9.84
N SER A 361 -23.24 -14.42 10.76
CA SER A 361 -22.43 -15.64 10.69
C SER A 361 -23.26 -16.93 10.91
N GLY A 362 -24.45 -17.01 10.30
CA GLY A 362 -25.32 -18.17 10.43
C GLY A 362 -24.84 -19.36 9.59
N ASP A 363 -25.18 -20.59 10.05
CA ASP A 363 -24.76 -21.90 9.55
C ASP A 363 -25.21 -22.27 8.10
N ALA A 364 -25.23 -21.31 7.17
CA ALA A 364 -25.59 -21.55 5.78
C ALA A 364 -24.41 -21.32 4.83
N PRO A 365 -23.48 -22.29 4.68
CA PRO A 365 -22.31 -22.16 3.81
C PRO A 365 -22.66 -21.93 2.33
N GLU A 366 -23.86 -22.31 1.90
CA GLU A 366 -24.37 -22.14 0.53
C GLU A 366 -24.63 -20.66 0.16
N LEU A 367 -24.74 -19.76 1.16
CA LEU A 367 -25.02 -18.34 0.99
C LEU A 367 -23.80 -17.44 1.30
N SER A 368 -22.67 -17.99 1.72
CA SER A 368 -21.49 -17.21 2.12
C SER A 368 -21.00 -16.26 1.02
N GLY A 369 -20.94 -16.72 -0.22
CA GLY A 369 -20.56 -15.89 -1.36
C GLY A 369 -21.55 -14.76 -1.69
N LEU A 370 -22.83 -14.92 -1.35
CA LEU A 370 -23.88 -13.89 -1.53
C LEU A 370 -23.76 -12.80 -0.47
N MET A 371 -23.42 -13.16 0.77
CA MET A 371 -23.28 -12.23 1.90
C MET A 371 -22.09 -11.27 1.70
N GLU A 372 -20.99 -11.77 1.13
CA GLU A 372 -19.83 -10.95 0.82
C GLU A 372 -20.11 -9.87 -0.23
N ILE A 373 -21.08 -10.08 -1.14
CA ILE A 373 -21.40 -9.12 -2.20
C ILE A 373 -21.90 -7.79 -1.63
N GLY A 374 -22.73 -7.82 -0.59
CA GLY A 374 -23.23 -6.62 0.09
C GLY A 374 -22.10 -5.81 0.72
N VAL A 375 -21.20 -6.46 1.44
CA VAL A 375 -20.01 -5.84 2.06
C VAL A 375 -19.08 -5.27 0.99
N ARG A 376 -18.81 -6.03 -0.06
CA ARG A 376 -18.00 -5.58 -1.21
C ARG A 376 -18.63 -4.38 -1.92
N TYR A 377 -19.94 -4.34 -2.02
CA TYR A 377 -20.66 -3.21 -2.59
C TYR A 377 -20.46 -1.93 -1.79
N LEU A 378 -20.48 -1.99 -0.46
CA LEU A 378 -20.21 -0.85 0.42
C LEU A 378 -18.80 -0.29 0.23
N SER A 379 -17.80 -1.16 0.03
CA SER A 379 -16.38 -0.76 -0.06
C SER A 379 -15.87 -0.59 -1.51
N ARG A 380 -16.67 -0.88 -2.56
CA ARG A 380 -16.20 -0.92 -3.96
C ARG A 380 -15.56 0.37 -4.47
N GLN A 381 -15.96 1.52 -3.91
CA GLN A 381 -15.45 2.82 -4.32
C GLN A 381 -14.11 3.21 -3.67
N THR A 382 -13.65 2.47 -2.66
CA THR A 382 -12.34 2.75 -2.01
C THR A 382 -11.20 2.74 -3.01
N GLY A 383 -11.22 1.83 -3.99
CA GLY A 383 -10.25 1.78 -5.09
C GLY A 383 -10.24 3.01 -5.99
N SER A 384 -11.32 3.79 -6.02
CA SER A 384 -11.40 5.07 -6.76
C SER A 384 -10.85 6.26 -5.98
N LEU A 385 -10.55 6.11 -4.69
CA LEU A 385 -10.07 7.16 -3.79
C LEU A 385 -8.63 6.94 -3.34
N GLY A 386 -8.31 5.76 -2.80
CA GLY A 386 -7.00 5.42 -2.26
C GLY A 386 -5.90 5.37 -3.32
N GLY A 387 -4.67 5.75 -2.97
CA GLY A 387 -3.54 5.79 -3.91
C GLY A 387 -3.67 6.88 -4.99
N GLY A 388 -4.43 7.96 -4.72
CA GLY A 388 -4.83 9.02 -5.63
C GLY A 388 -6.17 8.73 -6.32
N SER A 389 -7.08 9.70 -6.36
CA SER A 389 -8.43 9.49 -6.89
C SER A 389 -8.45 9.20 -8.40
N SER A 390 -9.57 8.64 -8.88
CA SER A 390 -9.79 8.42 -10.31
C SER A 390 -9.74 9.72 -11.11
N GLU A 391 -10.15 10.86 -10.53
CA GLU A 391 -10.03 12.20 -11.11
C GLU A 391 -8.56 12.61 -11.24
N MET A 392 -7.74 12.39 -10.20
CA MET A 392 -6.31 12.64 -10.27
C MET A 392 -5.62 11.76 -11.31
N ALA A 393 -6.06 10.51 -11.46
CA ALA A 393 -5.56 9.62 -12.51
C ALA A 393 -5.89 10.18 -13.92
N ARG A 394 -7.11 10.66 -14.14
CA ARG A 394 -7.51 11.31 -15.42
C ARG A 394 -6.68 12.56 -15.70
N ASN A 395 -6.39 13.38 -14.68
CA ASN A 395 -5.53 14.57 -14.84
C ASN A 395 -4.10 14.15 -15.23
N VAL A 396 -3.51 13.14 -14.56
CA VAL A 396 -2.18 12.64 -14.92
C VAL A 396 -2.16 12.11 -16.36
N ILE A 397 -3.16 11.35 -16.77
CA ILE A 397 -3.28 10.84 -18.15
C ILE A 397 -3.38 12.00 -19.13
N GLY A 398 -4.28 12.94 -18.90
CA GLY A 398 -4.48 14.11 -19.78
C GLY A 398 -3.22 14.95 -19.92
N GLU A 399 -2.64 15.36 -18.79
CA GLU A 399 -1.50 16.30 -18.79
C GLU A 399 -0.16 15.64 -19.16
N ARG A 400 0.09 14.41 -18.67
CA ARG A 400 1.42 13.79 -18.74
C ARG A 400 1.59 12.77 -19.86
N ILE A 401 0.49 12.16 -20.32
CA ILE A 401 0.52 11.14 -21.37
C ILE A 401 -0.01 11.73 -22.68
N LEU A 402 -1.17 12.40 -22.63
CA LEU A 402 -1.79 12.99 -23.83
C LEU A 402 -1.29 14.40 -24.14
N GLY A 403 -0.53 15.04 -23.25
CA GLY A 403 0.04 16.37 -23.47
C GLY A 403 -0.97 17.52 -23.43
N PHE A 404 -2.11 17.33 -22.77
CA PHE A 404 -3.09 18.42 -22.61
C PHE A 404 -2.50 19.53 -21.71
N PRO A 405 -2.92 20.80 -21.91
CA PRO A 405 -2.54 21.88 -21.03
C PRO A 405 -2.94 21.60 -19.59
N ARG A 406 -2.06 21.95 -18.64
CA ARG A 406 -2.42 21.89 -17.22
C ARG A 406 -3.54 22.87 -16.93
N GLU A 407 -4.46 22.45 -16.06
CA GLU A 407 -5.47 23.33 -15.53
C GLU A 407 -4.85 24.52 -14.78
N PHE A 408 -5.56 25.64 -14.80
CA PHE A 408 -5.20 26.81 -14.03
C PHE A 408 -5.34 26.50 -12.53
N ALA A 409 -4.25 26.70 -11.78
CA ALA A 409 -4.24 26.62 -10.33
C ALA A 409 -4.04 28.01 -9.74
N ALA A 410 -5.06 28.53 -9.07
CA ALA A 410 -5.07 29.88 -8.51
C ALA A 410 -4.02 30.10 -7.40
N ASP A 411 -3.56 29.02 -6.79
CA ASP A 411 -2.55 29.00 -5.72
C ASP A 411 -1.12 28.75 -6.20
N ARG A 412 -0.92 28.60 -7.52
CA ARG A 412 0.42 28.34 -8.07
C ARG A 412 1.35 29.52 -7.87
N GLY A 413 2.49 29.28 -7.19
CA GLY A 413 3.48 30.31 -6.89
C GLY A 413 3.06 31.30 -5.79
N VAL A 414 1.87 31.11 -5.19
CA VAL A 414 1.41 31.96 -4.07
C VAL A 414 2.00 31.42 -2.76
N PRO A 415 2.58 32.29 -1.87
CA PRO A 415 2.96 31.89 -0.52
C PRO A 415 1.79 31.22 0.20
N PHE A 416 2.05 30.10 0.88
CA PHE A 416 0.97 29.27 1.43
C PHE A 416 0.11 29.99 2.48
N ASN A 417 0.68 30.93 3.24
CA ASN A 417 -0.05 31.77 4.19
C ASN A 417 -1.01 32.78 3.51
N GLN A 418 -0.89 32.98 2.20
CA GLN A 418 -1.76 33.87 1.40
C GLN A 418 -2.79 33.09 0.57
N VAL A 419 -2.68 31.77 0.50
CA VAL A 419 -3.66 30.92 -0.18
C VAL A 419 -5.00 31.01 0.56
N LYS A 420 -6.05 31.39 -0.18
CA LYS A 420 -7.41 31.43 0.38
C LYS A 420 -7.86 30.01 0.69
N ARG A 421 -8.19 29.76 1.95
CA ARG A 421 -8.75 28.51 2.43
C ARG A 421 -10.13 28.78 3.00
N ASN A 422 -11.06 27.85 2.85
CA ASN A 422 -12.33 27.94 3.53
C ASN A 422 -12.03 27.97 5.05
N LYS A 423 -12.48 29.03 5.71
CA LYS A 423 -12.47 29.05 7.18
C LYS A 423 -13.52 28.06 7.64
N SER A 424 -13.07 26.96 8.23
CA SER A 424 -13.92 26.03 8.97
C SER A 424 -14.50 26.72 10.18
#